data_f71e5ccfb8a6ba83eb768ba17b1427cd
#
_entry.id   f71e5ccfb8a6ba83eb768ba17b1427cd
#
_cell.length_a   1.000
_cell.length_b   1.000
_cell.length_c   1.000
_cell.angle_alpha   90.00
_cell.angle_beta   90.00
_cell.angle_gamma   90.00
#
_symmetry.space_group_name_H-M   'P 1'
#
loop_
_entity.id
_entity.type
_entity.pdbx_description
1 polymer ?
#
loop_
_entity_poly.entity_id
_entity_poly.type
_entity_poly.pdbx_seq_one_letter_code
_entity_poly.pdbx_strand_id
1 'polypeptide(L)'
;GMDLANFGTLGSDEEKKDNRPDKARTGEVLYRVAMELQENLSKLEKLRIPVLCCIQGGCIGGGLDLATAADIRFASKDAFFCIQEINIGMAADIGTLQRLPRVVPEGKVRELAYTGRRMHADESLECGLVNKVYDSQESMLMGIKEMASEIASKSPLAVYGTKAVLNFSRDHSVNDGLEFNALWSGAMLPQEDMAEAMMSRVEKREPEFEDIA
;
A
#
# COMPACT_ATOMS: atom_id res chain seq x y z
N GLY A 1 1.21 -14.84 5.09
CA GLY A 1 0.20 -15.31 4.16
C GLY A 1 -0.90 -16.04 4.87
N MET A 2 -2.10 -16.00 4.33
CA MET A 2 -3.24 -16.76 4.86
C MET A 2 -2.99 -18.25 4.64
N ASP A 3 -3.18 -19.07 5.68
CA ASP A 3 -3.00 -20.52 5.57
C ASP A 3 -4.15 -21.10 4.72
N LEU A 4 -3.81 -21.64 3.54
CA LEU A 4 -4.78 -22.24 2.61
C LEU A 4 -5.51 -23.47 3.21
N ALA A 5 -4.98 -24.10 4.26
CA ALA A 5 -5.65 -25.19 4.95
C ALA A 5 -6.98 -24.75 5.60
N ASN A 6 -7.12 -23.47 5.94
CA ASN A 6 -8.36 -22.95 6.52
C ASN A 6 -9.47 -22.68 5.48
N PHE A 7 -9.17 -22.68 4.18
CA PHE A 7 -10.18 -22.56 3.13
C PHE A 7 -10.91 -23.88 2.84
N GLY A 8 -10.28 -25.04 3.13
CA GLY A 8 -10.88 -26.36 2.87
C GLY A 8 -12.04 -26.74 3.77
N THR A 9 -12.26 -26.02 4.87
CA THR A 9 -13.36 -26.31 5.81
C THR A 9 -14.68 -25.63 5.45
N LEU A 10 -14.69 -24.76 4.43
CA LEU A 10 -15.90 -24.08 3.96
C LEU A 10 -16.77 -24.92 3.00
N GLY A 11 -16.36 -26.14 2.64
CA GLY A 11 -17.02 -26.90 1.58
C GLY A 11 -17.27 -28.40 1.78
N SER A 12 -16.97 -28.99 2.94
CA SER A 12 -17.12 -30.43 3.14
C SER A 12 -18.12 -30.78 4.25
N ASP A 13 -19.40 -30.76 3.95
CA ASP A 13 -20.41 -31.58 4.63
C ASP A 13 -21.48 -32.01 3.62
N GLU A 14 -21.30 -33.21 3.04
CA GLU A 14 -22.26 -33.82 2.12
C GLU A 14 -23.51 -34.43 2.79
N GLU A 15 -23.70 -34.25 4.09
CA GLU A 15 -24.82 -34.83 4.81
C GLU A 15 -25.58 -33.82 5.65
N LYS A 16 -26.29 -32.85 5.05
CA LYS A 16 -27.50 -32.22 5.64
C LYS A 16 -28.18 -31.34 4.60
N LYS A 17 -29.01 -31.94 3.75
CA LYS A 17 -29.80 -31.24 2.72
C LYS A 17 -30.83 -30.22 3.26
N ASP A 18 -31.03 -30.14 4.58
CA ASP A 18 -32.14 -29.38 5.17
C ASP A 18 -31.72 -28.21 6.08
N ASN A 19 -30.40 -27.93 6.18
CA ASN A 19 -29.92 -26.84 7.05
C ASN A 19 -28.80 -26.01 6.39
N ARG A 20 -28.81 -25.87 5.06
CA ARG A 20 -27.86 -24.97 4.38
C ARG A 20 -28.26 -23.53 4.69
N PRO A 21 -27.35 -22.69 5.18
CA PRO A 21 -27.64 -21.28 5.37
C PRO A 21 -28.13 -20.68 4.05
N ASP A 22 -29.13 -19.82 4.11
CA ASP A 22 -29.65 -19.10 2.96
C ASP A 22 -28.48 -18.45 2.20
N LYS A 23 -28.43 -18.65 0.89
CA LYS A 23 -27.36 -18.16 0.01
C LYS A 23 -27.16 -16.64 0.15
N ALA A 24 -28.24 -15.87 0.32
CA ALA A 24 -28.18 -14.44 0.52
C ALA A 24 -27.51 -14.07 1.85
N ARG A 25 -27.82 -14.80 2.92
CA ARG A 25 -27.20 -14.58 4.24
C ARG A 25 -25.71 -14.96 4.24
N THR A 26 -25.33 -16.04 3.55
CA THR A 26 -23.93 -16.40 3.36
C THR A 26 -23.20 -15.32 2.57
N GLY A 27 -23.78 -14.81 1.49
CA GLY A 27 -23.24 -13.73 0.68
C GLY A 27 -23.05 -12.44 1.48
N GLU A 28 -24.00 -12.11 2.36
CA GLU A 28 -23.90 -10.94 3.24
C GLU A 28 -22.76 -11.05 4.24
N VAL A 29 -22.55 -12.24 4.83
CA VAL A 29 -21.42 -12.48 5.74
C VAL A 29 -20.08 -12.31 5.00
N LEU A 30 -19.95 -12.92 3.80
CA LEU A 30 -18.74 -12.78 2.97
C LEU A 30 -18.47 -11.32 2.58
N TYR A 31 -19.52 -10.57 2.22
CA TYR A 31 -19.42 -9.14 1.94
C TYR A 31 -18.87 -8.35 3.12
N ARG A 32 -19.39 -8.57 4.34
CA ARG A 32 -18.88 -7.89 5.54
C ARG A 32 -17.44 -8.25 5.86
N VAL A 33 -17.07 -9.51 5.72
CA VAL A 33 -15.67 -9.96 5.92
C VAL A 33 -14.75 -9.27 4.92
N ALA A 34 -15.11 -9.22 3.64
CA ALA A 34 -14.32 -8.54 2.63
C ALA A 34 -14.18 -7.03 2.95
N MET A 35 -15.27 -6.36 3.32
CA MET A 35 -15.26 -4.94 3.71
C MET A 35 -14.35 -4.67 4.92
N GLU A 36 -14.38 -5.53 5.93
CA GLU A 36 -13.51 -5.41 7.11
C GLU A 36 -12.03 -5.57 6.74
N LEU A 37 -11.69 -6.56 5.91
CA LEU A 37 -10.33 -6.78 5.44
C LEU A 37 -9.83 -5.60 4.58
N GLN A 38 -10.68 -5.09 3.68
CA GLN A 38 -10.37 -3.90 2.88
C GLN A 38 -10.12 -2.68 3.76
N GLU A 39 -10.96 -2.45 4.79
CA GLU A 39 -10.77 -1.33 5.72
C GLU A 39 -9.48 -1.47 6.53
N ASN A 40 -9.14 -2.68 6.97
CA ASN A 40 -7.90 -2.92 7.70
C ASN A 40 -6.64 -2.59 6.87
N LEU A 41 -6.62 -2.91 5.58
CA LEU A 41 -5.53 -2.52 4.71
C LEU A 41 -5.55 -1.02 4.38
N SER A 42 -6.74 -0.44 4.19
CA SER A 42 -6.91 0.99 3.92
C SER A 42 -6.43 1.88 5.07
N LYS A 43 -6.33 1.34 6.31
CA LYS A 43 -5.73 2.06 7.44
C LYS A 43 -4.29 2.47 7.18
N LEU A 44 -3.51 1.69 6.42
CA LEU A 44 -2.13 2.04 6.06
C LEU A 44 -2.07 3.33 5.23
N GLU A 45 -3.00 3.49 4.29
CA GLU A 45 -3.10 4.70 3.47
C GLU A 45 -3.52 5.93 4.32
N LYS A 46 -4.34 5.70 5.36
CA LYS A 46 -4.86 6.73 6.27
C LYS A 46 -3.88 7.15 7.36
N LEU A 47 -2.77 6.44 7.54
CA LEU A 47 -1.73 6.85 8.50
C LEU A 47 -1.17 8.23 8.12
N ARG A 48 -0.90 9.05 9.14
CA ARG A 48 -0.33 10.39 8.97
C ARG A 48 1.14 10.38 8.56
N ILE A 49 1.81 9.25 8.74
CA ILE A 49 3.21 9.02 8.37
C ILE A 49 3.30 8.16 7.10
N PRO A 50 4.35 8.30 6.28
CA PRO A 50 4.61 7.39 5.16
C PRO A 50 4.84 5.96 5.61
N VAL A 51 4.34 5.01 4.82
CA VAL A 51 4.50 3.57 5.01
C VAL A 51 5.48 3.03 3.98
N LEU A 52 6.61 2.50 4.45
CA LEU A 52 7.63 1.86 3.62
C LEU A 52 7.46 0.34 3.69
N CYS A 53 7.25 -0.32 2.56
CA CYS A 53 7.07 -1.76 2.48
C CYS A 53 8.33 -2.45 1.96
N CYS A 54 8.82 -3.42 2.73
CA CYS A 54 10.00 -4.24 2.42
C CYS A 54 9.55 -5.63 2.02
N ILE A 55 9.91 -6.08 0.82
CA ILE A 55 9.42 -7.32 0.25
C ILE A 55 10.60 -8.27 0.03
N GLN A 56 10.55 -9.43 0.68
CA GLN A 56 11.51 -10.52 0.49
C GLN A 56 10.75 -11.80 0.15
N GLY A 57 11.26 -12.59 -0.79
CA GLY A 57 10.62 -13.82 -1.22
C GLY A 57 9.23 -13.57 -1.82
N GLY A 58 8.23 -14.37 -1.44
CA GLY A 58 6.90 -14.32 -2.06
C GLY A 58 5.97 -13.26 -1.51
N CYS A 59 5.57 -12.29 -2.34
CA CYS A 59 4.50 -11.33 -2.09
C CYS A 59 3.24 -11.79 -2.85
N ILE A 60 2.40 -12.57 -2.18
CA ILE A 60 1.37 -13.39 -2.82
C ILE A 60 -0.01 -13.04 -2.24
N GLY A 61 -1.03 -12.84 -3.09
CA GLY A 61 -2.41 -12.58 -2.69
C GLY A 61 -2.51 -11.43 -1.69
N GLY A 62 -3.01 -11.66 -0.48
CA GLY A 62 -3.10 -10.66 0.59
C GLY A 62 -1.79 -9.92 0.93
N GLY A 63 -0.63 -10.56 0.65
CA GLY A 63 0.67 -9.87 0.74
C GLY A 63 0.82 -8.77 -0.31
N LEU A 64 0.31 -9.00 -1.53
CA LEU A 64 0.30 -7.99 -2.58
C LEU A 64 -0.74 -6.90 -2.31
N ASP A 65 -1.90 -7.25 -1.74
CA ASP A 65 -2.89 -6.26 -1.28
C ASP A 65 -2.27 -5.30 -0.26
N LEU A 66 -1.55 -5.83 0.73
CA LEU A 66 -0.83 -5.04 1.72
C LEU A 66 0.27 -4.16 1.09
N ALA A 67 1.08 -4.74 0.20
CA ALA A 67 2.16 -4.02 -0.47
C ALA A 67 1.65 -2.85 -1.33
N THR A 68 0.50 -3.02 -2.00
CA THR A 68 -0.11 -1.96 -2.82
C THR A 68 -0.76 -0.85 -1.99
N ALA A 69 -1.07 -1.10 -0.71
CA ALA A 69 -1.58 -0.10 0.22
C ALA A 69 -0.47 0.75 0.89
N ALA A 70 0.81 0.36 0.74
CA ALA A 70 1.93 1.15 1.22
C ALA A 70 2.28 2.30 0.26
N ASP A 71 2.93 3.35 0.79
CA ASP A 71 3.35 4.51 -0.01
C ASP A 71 4.55 4.18 -0.92
N ILE A 72 5.56 3.50 -0.39
CA ILE A 72 6.80 3.17 -1.09
C ILE A 72 7.11 1.68 -0.91
N ARG A 73 7.54 1.02 -1.97
CA ARG A 73 7.85 -0.43 -1.98
C ARG A 73 9.27 -0.69 -2.39
N PHE A 74 9.92 -1.62 -1.68
CA PHE A 74 11.27 -2.10 -1.94
C PHE A 74 11.27 -3.62 -1.99
N ALA A 75 12.14 -4.20 -2.79
CA ALA A 75 12.26 -5.65 -2.90
C ALA A 75 13.71 -6.10 -2.79
N SER A 76 13.92 -7.33 -2.32
CA SER A 76 15.18 -8.05 -2.53
C SER A 76 15.14 -8.81 -3.87
N LYS A 77 16.29 -9.17 -4.42
CA LYS A 77 16.41 -9.87 -5.72
C LYS A 77 15.64 -11.20 -5.77
N ASP A 78 15.46 -11.85 -4.65
CA ASP A 78 14.71 -13.10 -4.54
C ASP A 78 13.19 -12.90 -4.46
N ALA A 79 12.72 -11.65 -4.44
CA ALA A 79 11.31 -11.34 -4.33
C ALA A 79 10.54 -11.67 -5.63
N PHE A 80 9.31 -12.12 -5.45
CA PHE A 80 8.35 -12.25 -6.55
C PHE A 80 6.93 -11.89 -6.07
N PHE A 81 6.11 -11.48 -7.02
CA PHE A 81 4.75 -11.00 -6.80
C PHE A 81 3.77 -11.88 -7.56
N CYS A 82 2.59 -12.14 -6.97
CA CYS A 82 1.57 -12.96 -7.61
C CYS A 82 0.17 -12.54 -7.15
N ILE A 83 -0.73 -12.29 -8.10
CA ILE A 83 -2.17 -12.18 -7.84
C ILE A 83 -2.70 -13.61 -7.79
N GLN A 84 -2.63 -14.21 -6.60
CA GLN A 84 -2.85 -15.66 -6.39
C GLN A 84 -4.33 -16.04 -6.46
N GLU A 85 -5.22 -15.12 -6.22
CA GLU A 85 -6.65 -15.35 -6.11
C GLU A 85 -7.21 -16.02 -7.37
N ILE A 86 -6.75 -15.64 -8.55
CA ILE A 86 -7.18 -16.25 -9.82
C ILE A 86 -6.80 -17.73 -9.89
N ASN A 87 -5.66 -18.14 -9.32
CA ASN A 87 -5.19 -19.52 -9.31
C ASN A 87 -6.03 -20.43 -8.40
N ILE A 88 -6.83 -19.85 -7.51
CA ILE A 88 -7.75 -20.56 -6.62
C ILE A 88 -9.23 -20.28 -6.99
N GLY A 89 -9.49 -19.74 -8.17
CA GLY A 89 -10.84 -19.52 -8.69
C GLY A 89 -11.57 -18.30 -8.13
N MET A 90 -10.84 -17.30 -7.60
CA MET A 90 -11.38 -16.07 -7.06
C MET A 90 -10.88 -14.85 -7.84
N ALA A 91 -11.64 -13.76 -7.82
CA ALA A 91 -11.10 -12.44 -8.11
C ALA A 91 -10.47 -11.87 -6.82
N ALA A 92 -9.33 -11.18 -6.95
CA ALA A 92 -8.72 -10.48 -5.81
C ALA A 92 -9.69 -9.38 -5.31
N ASP A 93 -10.04 -9.42 -4.03
CA ASP A 93 -11.15 -8.64 -3.47
C ASP A 93 -10.76 -7.72 -2.29
N ILE A 94 -9.47 -7.68 -1.91
CA ILE A 94 -9.02 -6.92 -0.73
C ILE A 94 -8.29 -5.62 -1.13
N GLY A 95 -8.06 -5.36 -2.43
CA GLY A 95 -7.59 -4.05 -2.87
C GLY A 95 -6.53 -4.03 -3.96
N THR A 96 -5.89 -5.15 -4.30
CA THR A 96 -4.89 -5.23 -5.38
C THR A 96 -5.45 -4.71 -6.70
N LEU A 97 -6.65 -5.13 -7.10
CA LEU A 97 -7.24 -4.71 -8.37
C LEU A 97 -7.60 -3.22 -8.43
N GLN A 98 -7.77 -2.56 -7.29
CA GLN A 98 -8.06 -1.13 -7.19
C GLN A 98 -6.80 -0.28 -7.10
N ARG A 99 -5.73 -0.78 -6.42
CA ARG A 99 -4.51 -0.03 -6.13
C ARG A 99 -3.40 -0.26 -7.16
N LEU A 100 -3.22 -1.50 -7.60
CA LEU A 100 -2.14 -1.86 -8.52
C LEU A 100 -2.16 -1.07 -9.84
N PRO A 101 -3.34 -0.80 -10.49
CA PRO A 101 -3.40 0.00 -11.71
C PRO A 101 -2.99 1.48 -11.52
N ARG A 102 -2.83 1.94 -10.28
CA ARG A 102 -2.34 3.29 -9.98
C ARG A 102 -0.80 3.39 -9.99
N VAL A 103 -0.11 2.25 -9.95
CA VAL A 103 1.37 2.18 -9.91
C VAL A 103 1.97 1.40 -11.07
N VAL A 104 1.22 0.47 -11.66
CA VAL A 104 1.67 -0.39 -12.75
C VAL A 104 0.78 -0.16 -13.97
N PRO A 105 1.31 -0.13 -15.21
CA PRO A 105 0.50 0.03 -16.41
C PRO A 105 -0.64 -0.99 -16.48
N GLU A 106 -1.85 -0.52 -16.83
CA GLU A 106 -3.08 -1.32 -16.76
C GLU A 106 -2.99 -2.65 -17.56
N GLY A 107 -2.36 -2.65 -18.72
CA GLY A 107 -2.14 -3.87 -19.51
C GLY A 107 -1.33 -4.93 -18.76
N LYS A 108 -0.30 -4.52 -18.01
CA LYS A 108 0.50 -5.40 -17.15
C LYS A 108 -0.31 -5.93 -15.98
N VAL A 109 -1.12 -5.08 -15.35
CA VAL A 109 -2.03 -5.52 -14.27
C VAL A 109 -3.01 -6.59 -14.76
N ARG A 110 -3.63 -6.38 -15.94
CA ARG A 110 -4.56 -7.34 -16.55
C ARG A 110 -3.88 -8.67 -16.87
N GLU A 111 -2.68 -8.62 -17.44
CA GLU A 111 -1.87 -9.82 -17.69
C GLU A 111 -1.66 -10.62 -16.39
N LEU A 112 -1.18 -9.98 -15.32
CA LEU A 112 -0.92 -10.62 -14.03
C LEU A 112 -2.20 -11.14 -13.37
N ALA A 113 -3.29 -10.35 -13.41
CA ALA A 113 -4.56 -10.72 -12.80
C ALA A 113 -5.26 -11.89 -13.51
N TYR A 114 -5.09 -12.02 -14.84
CA TYR A 114 -5.74 -13.08 -15.61
C TYR A 114 -4.92 -14.36 -15.64
N THR A 115 -3.58 -14.26 -15.59
CA THR A 115 -2.69 -15.42 -15.66
C THR A 115 -2.30 -15.99 -14.31
N GLY A 116 -2.33 -15.18 -13.24
CA GLY A 116 -1.82 -15.55 -11.93
C GLY A 116 -0.34 -15.94 -11.93
N ARG A 117 0.41 -15.49 -12.97
CA ARG A 117 1.85 -15.77 -13.05
C ARG A 117 2.63 -14.99 -12.02
N ARG A 118 3.81 -15.47 -11.71
CA ARG A 118 4.78 -14.74 -10.89
C ARG A 118 5.43 -13.62 -11.71
N MET A 119 5.56 -12.46 -11.10
CA MET A 119 6.37 -11.35 -11.56
C MET A 119 7.58 -11.25 -10.64
N HIS A 120 8.79 -11.35 -11.16
CA HIS A 120 10.03 -11.29 -10.38
C HIS A 120 10.48 -9.85 -10.12
N ALA A 121 11.45 -9.69 -9.22
CA ALA A 121 11.92 -8.40 -8.72
C ALA A 121 12.32 -7.43 -9.85
N ASP A 122 13.07 -7.89 -10.85
CA ASP A 122 13.54 -7.04 -11.96
C ASP A 122 12.35 -6.50 -12.78
N GLU A 123 11.39 -7.37 -13.15
CA GLU A 123 10.17 -6.96 -13.85
C GLU A 123 9.32 -6.01 -13.00
N SER A 124 9.28 -6.20 -11.68
CA SER A 124 8.55 -5.33 -10.76
C SER A 124 9.16 -3.93 -10.68
N LEU A 125 10.49 -3.81 -10.80
CA LEU A 125 11.19 -2.55 -10.90
C LEU A 125 10.92 -1.87 -12.25
N GLU A 126 11.03 -2.62 -13.34
CA GLU A 126 10.79 -2.11 -14.70
C GLU A 126 9.38 -1.54 -14.88
N CYS A 127 8.36 -2.18 -14.31
CA CYS A 127 6.99 -1.72 -14.41
C CYS A 127 6.58 -0.70 -13.32
N GLY A 128 7.47 -0.36 -12.40
CA GLY A 128 7.24 0.66 -11.37
C GLY A 128 6.51 0.17 -10.11
N LEU A 129 6.29 -1.15 -9.96
CA LEU A 129 5.68 -1.68 -8.73
C LEU A 129 6.57 -1.41 -7.52
N VAL A 130 7.88 -1.62 -7.64
CA VAL A 130 8.83 -1.30 -6.58
C VAL A 130 9.75 -0.15 -6.99
N ASN A 131 10.16 0.63 -6.01
CA ASN A 131 11.02 1.79 -6.21
C ASN A 131 12.49 1.42 -6.36
N LYS A 132 12.91 0.28 -5.75
CA LYS A 132 14.29 -0.22 -5.82
C LYS A 132 14.35 -1.70 -5.47
N VAL A 133 15.28 -2.40 -6.10
CA VAL A 133 15.65 -3.78 -5.80
C VAL A 133 17.04 -3.81 -5.18
N TYR A 134 17.21 -4.58 -4.13
CA TYR A 134 18.47 -4.76 -3.39
C TYR A 134 18.97 -6.19 -3.51
N ASP A 135 20.28 -6.37 -3.37
CA ASP A 135 20.91 -7.69 -3.51
C ASP A 135 20.52 -8.67 -2.41
N SER A 136 20.25 -8.17 -1.19
CA SER A 136 19.88 -8.97 -0.03
C SER A 136 18.88 -8.24 0.87
N GLN A 137 18.28 -8.98 1.81
CA GLN A 137 17.43 -8.41 2.85
C GLN A 137 18.19 -7.39 3.72
N GLU A 138 19.44 -7.69 4.09
CA GLU A 138 20.25 -6.81 4.93
C GLU A 138 20.51 -5.48 4.22
N SER A 139 20.93 -5.51 2.95
CA SER A 139 21.16 -4.29 2.16
C SER A 139 19.87 -3.50 1.93
N MET A 140 18.73 -4.20 1.77
CA MET A 140 17.42 -3.56 1.67
C MET A 140 17.06 -2.84 2.96
N LEU A 141 17.18 -3.49 4.13
CA LEU A 141 16.86 -2.89 5.42
C LEU A 141 17.77 -1.70 5.76
N MET A 142 19.05 -1.75 5.36
CA MET A 142 19.96 -0.60 5.50
C MET A 142 19.49 0.59 4.66
N GLY A 143 19.25 0.38 3.36
CA GLY A 143 18.83 1.46 2.47
C GLY A 143 17.47 2.04 2.82
N ILE A 144 16.55 1.24 3.38
CA ILE A 144 15.24 1.72 3.84
C ILE A 144 15.38 2.55 5.12
N LYS A 145 16.25 2.17 6.05
CA LYS A 145 16.53 2.99 7.24
C LYS A 145 17.10 4.36 6.85
N GLU A 146 17.99 4.41 5.87
CA GLU A 146 18.51 5.69 5.35
C GLU A 146 17.37 6.56 4.80
N MET A 147 16.51 6.00 3.95
CA MET A 147 15.35 6.72 3.42
C MET A 147 14.36 7.15 4.51
N ALA A 148 14.08 6.27 5.48
CA ALA A 148 13.20 6.59 6.60
C ALA A 148 13.78 7.73 7.45
N SER A 149 15.10 7.74 7.69
CA SER A 149 15.78 8.83 8.38
C SER A 149 15.74 10.14 7.58
N GLU A 150 15.88 10.06 6.25
CA GLU A 150 15.74 11.24 5.39
C GLU A 150 14.32 11.81 5.44
N ILE A 151 13.29 10.97 5.40
CA ILE A 151 11.89 11.41 5.54
C ILE A 151 11.66 12.00 6.94
N ALA A 152 12.16 11.35 7.98
CA ALA A 152 12.01 11.79 9.36
C ALA A 152 12.75 13.11 9.66
N SER A 153 13.73 13.51 8.83
CA SER A 153 14.40 14.81 8.94
C SER A 153 13.61 15.98 8.36
N LYS A 154 12.44 15.73 7.78
CA LYS A 154 11.58 16.77 7.20
C LYS A 154 10.49 17.17 8.21
N SER A 155 9.91 18.35 8.02
CA SER A 155 8.75 18.79 8.81
C SER A 155 7.65 17.74 8.83
N PRO A 156 7.23 17.23 10.00
CA PRO A 156 6.18 16.21 10.09
C PRO A 156 4.85 16.68 9.49
N LEU A 157 4.49 17.96 9.66
CA LEU A 157 3.29 18.55 9.05
C LEU A 157 3.38 18.58 7.53
N ALA A 158 4.54 18.91 6.97
CA ALA A 158 4.75 18.94 5.52
C ALA A 158 4.68 17.52 4.92
N VAL A 159 5.28 16.52 5.57
CA VAL A 159 5.20 15.11 5.16
C VAL A 159 3.76 14.62 5.21
N TYR A 160 3.05 14.85 6.30
CA TYR A 160 1.64 14.48 6.44
C TYR A 160 0.77 15.18 5.38
N GLY A 161 0.93 16.50 5.19
CA GLY A 161 0.19 17.24 4.19
C GLY A 161 0.43 16.73 2.77
N THR A 162 1.67 16.41 2.45
CA THR A 162 2.03 15.83 1.15
C THR A 162 1.31 14.50 0.93
N LYS A 163 1.33 13.60 1.91
CA LYS A 163 0.60 12.33 1.82
C LYS A 163 -0.91 12.53 1.69
N ALA A 164 -1.50 13.43 2.47
CA ALA A 164 -2.93 13.72 2.44
C ALA A 164 -3.37 14.25 1.05
N VAL A 165 -2.61 15.20 0.49
CA VAL A 165 -2.88 15.77 -0.83
C VAL A 165 -2.71 14.74 -1.95
N LEU A 166 -1.65 13.92 -1.91
CA LEU A 166 -1.43 12.86 -2.89
C LEU A 166 -2.55 11.82 -2.86
N ASN A 167 -2.98 11.38 -1.66
CA ASN A 167 -4.07 10.41 -1.52
C ASN A 167 -5.41 10.98 -1.98
N PHE A 168 -5.72 12.24 -1.66
CA PHE A 168 -6.92 12.90 -2.17
C PHE A 168 -6.90 13.02 -3.68
N SER A 169 -5.82 13.54 -4.26
CA SER A 169 -5.67 13.76 -5.70
C SER A 169 -5.70 12.48 -6.53
N ARG A 170 -5.32 11.33 -5.94
CA ARG A 170 -5.37 10.03 -6.60
C ARG A 170 -6.79 9.66 -7.05
N ASP A 171 -7.78 10.00 -6.27
CA ASP A 171 -9.17 9.56 -6.46
C ASP A 171 -10.10 10.69 -6.95
N HIS A 172 -9.53 11.89 -7.23
CA HIS A 172 -10.26 13.09 -7.65
C HIS A 172 -9.67 13.71 -8.93
N SER A 173 -10.35 14.69 -9.50
CA SER A 173 -9.81 15.43 -10.63
C SER A 173 -8.62 16.32 -10.21
N VAL A 174 -7.81 16.73 -11.19
CA VAL A 174 -6.71 17.68 -10.93
C VAL A 174 -7.21 18.97 -10.27
N ASN A 175 -8.36 19.49 -10.71
CA ASN A 175 -8.94 20.71 -10.13
C ASN A 175 -9.34 20.50 -8.67
N ASP A 176 -10.01 19.41 -8.34
CA ASP A 176 -10.38 19.08 -6.95
C ASP A 176 -9.14 18.94 -6.07
N GLY A 177 -8.09 18.28 -6.59
CA GLY A 177 -6.82 18.13 -5.90
C GLY A 177 -6.11 19.47 -5.63
N LEU A 178 -6.13 20.37 -6.61
CA LEU A 178 -5.58 21.74 -6.45
C LEU A 178 -6.36 22.56 -5.43
N GLU A 179 -7.69 22.48 -5.44
CA GLU A 179 -8.54 23.15 -4.45
C GLU A 179 -8.29 22.60 -3.04
N PHE A 180 -8.26 21.27 -2.89
CA PHE A 180 -7.93 20.63 -1.61
C PHE A 180 -6.56 21.07 -1.10
N ASN A 181 -5.54 21.10 -1.97
CA ASN A 181 -4.18 21.54 -1.60
C ASN A 181 -4.16 23.03 -1.17
N ALA A 182 -4.91 23.90 -1.84
CA ALA A 182 -5.03 25.30 -1.45
C ALA A 182 -5.69 25.46 -0.07
N LEU A 183 -6.76 24.70 0.20
CA LEU A 183 -7.42 24.67 1.51
C LEU A 183 -6.47 24.11 2.59
N TRP A 184 -5.75 23.03 2.29
CA TRP A 184 -4.75 22.49 3.19
C TRP A 184 -3.68 23.53 3.54
N SER A 185 -3.10 24.18 2.53
CA SER A 185 -2.08 25.21 2.74
C SER A 185 -2.61 26.39 3.55
N GLY A 186 -3.85 26.82 3.31
CA GLY A 186 -4.48 27.89 4.06
C GLY A 186 -4.72 27.56 5.54
N ALA A 187 -5.00 26.29 5.85
CA ALA A 187 -5.33 25.84 7.20
C ALA A 187 -4.11 25.32 7.99
N MET A 188 -3.13 24.70 7.31
CA MET A 188 -2.07 23.90 7.92
C MET A 188 -0.66 24.36 7.54
N LEU A 189 -0.48 25.56 6.97
CA LEU A 189 0.85 26.05 6.62
C LEU A 189 1.72 26.20 7.88
N PRO A 190 2.79 25.37 8.04
CA PRO A 190 3.58 25.36 9.26
C PRO A 190 4.59 26.51 9.28
N GLN A 191 4.17 27.69 9.73
CA GLN A 191 4.99 28.89 9.71
C GLN A 191 6.28 28.73 10.53
N GLU A 192 6.22 28.03 11.66
CA GLU A 192 7.37 27.76 12.53
C GLU A 192 8.36 26.80 11.86
N ASP A 193 7.88 25.72 11.26
CA ASP A 193 8.74 24.79 10.50
C ASP A 193 9.38 25.46 9.28
N MET A 194 8.66 26.35 8.61
CA MET A 194 9.21 27.11 7.50
C MET A 194 10.32 28.06 7.96
N ALA A 195 10.13 28.74 9.10
CA ALA A 195 11.14 29.62 9.69
C ALA A 195 12.37 28.81 10.11
N GLU A 196 12.18 27.68 10.78
CA GLU A 196 13.26 26.75 11.17
C GLU A 196 14.03 26.24 9.94
N ALA A 197 13.34 25.80 8.90
CA ALA A 197 13.96 25.33 7.66
C ALA A 197 14.79 26.42 6.95
N MET A 198 14.39 27.69 7.06
CA MET A 198 15.16 28.81 6.53
C MET A 198 16.36 29.16 7.41
N MET A 199 16.17 29.23 8.72
CA MET A 199 17.23 29.57 9.68
C MET A 199 18.33 28.51 9.70
N SER A 200 17.97 27.23 9.74
CA SER A 200 18.94 26.12 9.71
C SER A 200 19.85 26.17 8.51
N ARG A 201 19.33 26.58 7.32
CA ARG A 201 20.15 26.76 6.10
C ARG A 201 21.14 27.91 6.24
N VAL A 202 20.72 29.03 6.84
CA VAL A 202 21.60 30.19 7.08
C VAL A 202 22.71 29.81 8.06
N GLU A 203 22.36 29.05 9.10
CA GLU A 203 23.24 28.62 10.17
C GLU A 203 24.07 27.37 9.78
N LYS A 204 23.79 26.74 8.63
CA LYS A 204 24.44 25.51 8.12
C LYS A 204 24.38 24.36 9.13
N ARG A 205 23.23 24.18 9.75
CA ARG A 205 22.88 23.07 10.64
C ARG A 205 21.70 22.27 10.10
N GLU A 206 21.46 21.09 10.65
CA GLU A 206 20.21 20.35 10.38
C GLU A 206 19.03 21.07 11.06
N PRO A 207 17.84 21.07 10.43
CA PRO A 207 16.64 21.62 11.04
C PRO A 207 16.12 20.72 12.14
N GLU A 208 15.50 21.30 13.16
CA GLU A 208 14.83 20.61 14.26
C GLU A 208 13.33 20.95 14.22
N PHE A 209 12.49 19.99 13.91
CA PHE A 209 11.04 20.16 13.82
C PHE A 209 10.34 19.51 15.03
N GLU A 210 9.26 20.14 15.49
CA GLU A 210 8.40 19.55 16.50
C GLU A 210 7.55 18.40 15.92
N ASP A 211 7.38 17.33 16.71
CA ASP A 211 6.52 16.21 16.33
C ASP A 211 5.04 16.62 16.33
N ILE A 212 4.26 15.96 15.47
CA ILE A 212 2.81 16.09 15.48
C ILE A 212 2.25 15.24 16.62
N ALA A 213 1.61 15.86 17.59
CA ALA A 213 0.93 15.21 18.70
C ALA A 213 -0.22 14.28 18.25
#